data_505c973c9a6e937e41d7d06cee270843
#
_entry.id   505c973c9a6e937e41d7d06cee270843
#
_cell.length_a   1.000
_cell.length_b   1.000
_cell.length_c   1.000
_cell.angle_alpha   90.00
_cell.angle_beta   90.00
_cell.angle_gamma   90.00
#
_symmetry.space_group_name_H-M   'P 1'
#
loop_
_entity.id
_entity.type
_entity.pdbx_description
1 polymer ?
#
loop_
_entity_poly.entity_id
_entity_poly.type
_entity_poly.pdbx_seq_one_letter_code
_entity_poly.pdbx_strand_id
1 'polypeptide(L)'
;LRVYDKLAGKHYFKYFKKDAFLSLNPHIRQDKFLGASQFSDAVTDDSRLVMRVLDEAIHDGAHAINYLKAESLITTEQGLVVGATLKDTSPQHSTHTYDVQAKVVVSATGAWADTLRMQASQQTEQTFHKQIRPSRGSHLVVSQERLPLNQAYTFLHPVDKRAIFVFPWENRTVLGTTDLDHPPLDDTEVGITNAEVDYLLTATNDLFDDVDISRKDVISSWAGVR
;
A
#
# COMPACT_ATOMS: atom_id res chain seq x y z
N LEU A 1 5.02 14.21 -17.47
CA LEU A 1 6.35 14.14 -16.81
C LEU A 1 7.10 15.48 -16.88
N ARG A 2 7.16 16.21 -18.01
CA ARG A 2 7.80 17.55 -18.06
C ARG A 2 7.16 18.57 -17.12
N VAL A 3 5.83 18.53 -16.95
CA VAL A 3 5.12 19.37 -15.97
C VAL A 3 5.47 18.96 -14.56
N TYR A 4 5.56 17.66 -14.30
CA TYR A 4 5.98 17.10 -13.01
C TYR A 4 7.39 17.60 -12.63
N ASP A 5 8.36 17.46 -13.52
CA ASP A 5 9.73 17.96 -13.31
C ASP A 5 9.77 19.47 -13.00
N LYS A 6 8.98 20.25 -13.75
CA LYS A 6 8.89 21.70 -13.54
C LYS A 6 8.35 22.04 -12.14
N LEU A 7 7.31 21.31 -11.69
CA LEU A 7 6.72 21.50 -10.36
C LEU A 7 7.67 21.04 -9.25
N ALA A 8 8.46 19.98 -9.49
CA ALA A 8 9.46 19.47 -8.57
C ALA A 8 10.77 20.29 -8.54
N GLY A 9 10.88 21.34 -9.39
CA GLY A 9 12.11 22.15 -9.49
C GLY A 9 13.31 21.38 -10.04
N LYS A 10 13.08 20.31 -10.78
CA LYS A 10 14.11 19.39 -11.29
C LYS A 10 13.92 19.10 -12.76
N HIS A 11 14.94 18.61 -13.46
CA HIS A 11 14.92 18.31 -14.88
C HIS A 11 15.50 16.92 -15.14
N TYR A 12 14.81 15.89 -14.65
CA TYR A 12 15.22 14.50 -14.83
C TYR A 12 14.49 13.77 -15.95
N PHE A 13 13.43 14.35 -16.50
CA PHE A 13 12.69 13.74 -17.59
C PHE A 13 13.57 13.59 -18.83
N LYS A 14 13.67 12.37 -19.33
CA LYS A 14 14.33 12.04 -20.58
C LYS A 14 13.50 11.00 -21.34
N TYR A 15 13.37 11.21 -22.66
CA TYR A 15 12.76 10.21 -23.51
C TYR A 15 13.86 9.47 -24.29
N PHE A 16 13.81 8.15 -24.28
CA PHE A 16 14.66 7.28 -25.05
C PHE A 16 13.86 6.65 -26.19
N LYS A 17 14.37 6.78 -27.44
CA LYS A 17 13.88 5.98 -28.56
C LYS A 17 14.17 4.50 -28.30
N LYS A 18 13.45 3.60 -28.99
CA LYS A 18 13.51 2.15 -28.83
C LYS A 18 14.94 1.64 -28.72
N ASP A 19 15.78 1.85 -29.75
CA ASP A 19 17.12 1.29 -29.83
C ASP A 19 18.04 1.78 -28.69
N ALA A 20 17.96 3.06 -28.36
CA ALA A 20 18.71 3.64 -27.24
C ALA A 20 18.25 3.11 -25.88
N PHE A 21 16.95 2.84 -25.72
CA PHE A 21 16.41 2.23 -24.49
C PHE A 21 16.86 0.78 -24.35
N LEU A 22 16.72 -0.01 -25.40
CA LEU A 22 17.08 -1.43 -25.39
C LEU A 22 18.59 -1.67 -25.25
N SER A 23 19.41 -0.81 -25.82
CA SER A 23 20.88 -0.89 -25.63
C SER A 23 21.30 -0.67 -24.17
N LEU A 24 20.55 0.11 -23.40
CA LEU A 24 20.76 0.32 -21.96
C LEU A 24 20.12 -0.78 -21.10
N ASN A 25 19.13 -1.51 -21.66
CA ASN A 25 18.32 -2.48 -20.94
C ASN A 25 18.16 -3.77 -21.79
N PRO A 26 19.24 -4.53 -22.02
CA PRO A 26 19.24 -5.66 -22.94
C PRO A 26 18.33 -6.82 -22.52
N HIS A 27 17.97 -6.91 -21.23
CA HIS A 27 17.08 -7.95 -20.68
C HIS A 27 15.60 -7.66 -20.90
N ILE A 28 15.24 -6.48 -21.41
CA ILE A 28 13.86 -6.14 -21.70
C ILE A 28 13.48 -6.65 -23.08
N ARG A 29 12.30 -7.26 -23.16
CA ARG A 29 11.74 -7.81 -24.40
C ARG A 29 11.63 -6.75 -25.51
N GLN A 30 12.29 -7.03 -26.64
CA GLN A 30 12.54 -6.05 -27.68
C GLN A 30 11.33 -5.69 -28.54
N ASP A 31 10.36 -6.58 -28.67
CA ASP A 31 9.24 -6.44 -29.63
C ASP A 31 8.08 -5.56 -29.14
N LYS A 32 8.06 -5.20 -27.85
CA LYS A 32 6.89 -4.57 -27.21
C LYS A 32 6.95 -3.05 -27.03
N PHE A 33 8.11 -2.42 -27.26
CA PHE A 33 8.31 -1.03 -26.90
C PHE A 33 8.61 -0.14 -28.10
N LEU A 34 8.02 1.06 -28.10
CA LEU A 34 8.36 2.13 -29.04
C LEU A 34 9.44 3.06 -28.50
N GLY A 35 9.68 3.02 -27.19
CA GLY A 35 10.63 3.82 -26.46
C GLY A 35 10.27 3.83 -24.96
N ALA A 36 11.02 4.58 -24.17
CA ALA A 36 10.79 4.72 -22.73
C ALA A 36 10.94 6.16 -22.26
N SER A 37 10.23 6.49 -21.22
CA SER A 37 10.36 7.76 -20.50
C SER A 37 11.06 7.53 -19.17
N GLN A 38 12.16 8.22 -18.93
CA GLN A 38 12.82 8.28 -17.64
C GLN A 38 12.31 9.46 -16.84
N PHE A 39 12.05 9.26 -15.56
CA PHE A 39 11.74 10.31 -14.60
C PHE A 39 12.26 9.90 -13.22
N SER A 40 12.35 10.83 -12.29
CA SER A 40 12.74 10.54 -10.91
C SER A 40 11.52 10.43 -10.04
N ASP A 41 11.56 9.46 -9.16
CA ASP A 41 10.56 9.26 -8.11
C ASP A 41 11.29 8.93 -6.80
N ALA A 42 10.55 8.80 -5.71
CA ALA A 42 11.09 8.47 -4.39
C ALA A 42 10.56 7.12 -3.92
N VAL A 43 11.41 6.36 -3.28
CA VAL A 43 11.05 5.14 -2.57
C VAL A 43 11.13 5.41 -1.07
N THR A 44 10.13 4.99 -0.33
CA THR A 44 10.05 5.16 1.12
C THR A 44 9.85 3.79 1.77
N ASP A 45 10.54 3.56 2.88
CA ASP A 45 10.19 2.50 3.81
C ASP A 45 9.00 2.99 4.66
N ASP A 46 7.80 2.55 4.30
CA ASP A 46 6.55 3.00 4.89
C ASP A 46 6.50 2.72 6.40
N SER A 47 6.99 1.56 6.83
CA SER A 47 7.02 1.19 8.24
C SER A 47 7.92 2.12 9.04
N ARG A 48 9.10 2.45 8.53
CA ARG A 48 10.02 3.39 9.18
C ARG A 48 9.50 4.81 9.17
N LEU A 49 8.80 5.22 8.11
CA LEU A 49 8.14 6.52 8.07
C LEU A 49 7.08 6.64 9.17
N VAL A 50 6.23 5.61 9.35
CA VAL A 50 5.24 5.57 10.42
C VAL A 50 5.93 5.62 11.79
N MET A 51 6.98 4.82 12.01
CA MET A 51 7.72 4.85 13.27
C MET A 51 8.33 6.23 13.54
N ARG A 52 8.86 6.90 12.52
CA ARG A 52 9.39 8.26 12.66
C ARG A 52 8.33 9.25 13.10
N VAL A 53 7.12 9.19 12.51
CA VAL A 53 6.00 10.06 12.91
C VAL A 53 5.55 9.78 14.33
N LEU A 54 5.52 8.50 14.74
CA LEU A 54 5.18 8.10 16.11
C LEU A 54 6.22 8.62 17.12
N ASP A 55 7.51 8.49 16.82
CA ASP A 55 8.57 9.00 17.68
C ASP A 55 8.48 10.52 17.92
N GLU A 56 8.23 11.29 16.85
CA GLU A 56 8.03 12.75 16.97
C GLU A 56 6.78 13.07 17.80
N ALA A 57 5.68 12.36 17.58
CA ALA A 57 4.46 12.56 18.36
C ALA A 57 4.67 12.26 19.86
N ILE A 58 5.40 11.18 20.19
CA ILE A 58 5.73 10.81 21.57
C ILE A 58 6.64 11.88 22.19
N HIS A 59 7.61 12.39 21.44
CA HIS A 59 8.47 13.47 21.89
C HIS A 59 7.68 14.75 22.23
N ASP A 60 6.63 15.01 21.47
CA ASP A 60 5.70 16.14 21.70
C ASP A 60 4.66 15.87 22.80
N GLY A 61 4.77 14.75 23.51
CA GLY A 61 3.93 14.38 24.67
C GLY A 61 2.70 13.55 24.36
N ALA A 62 2.57 12.99 23.15
CA ALA A 62 1.50 12.07 22.83
C ALA A 62 1.76 10.68 23.40
N HIS A 63 0.70 9.88 23.56
CA HIS A 63 0.78 8.47 23.92
C HIS A 63 0.41 7.62 22.70
N ALA A 64 1.35 6.82 22.19
CA ALA A 64 1.11 5.85 21.13
C ALA A 64 1.03 4.46 21.76
N ILE A 65 -0.14 3.81 21.68
CA ILE A 65 -0.40 2.53 22.34
C ILE A 65 -0.91 1.55 21.29
N ASN A 66 -0.17 0.47 21.06
CA ASN A 66 -0.59 -0.62 20.20
C ASN A 66 -1.47 -1.63 20.97
N TYR A 67 -2.06 -2.58 20.27
CA TYR A 67 -2.99 -3.59 20.81
C TYR A 67 -4.23 -2.99 21.50
N LEU A 68 -4.56 -1.73 21.26
CA LEU A 68 -5.82 -1.12 21.68
C LEU A 68 -6.68 -0.82 20.46
N LYS A 69 -7.74 -1.59 20.28
CA LYS A 69 -8.71 -1.40 19.20
C LYS A 69 -9.84 -0.50 19.68
N ALA A 70 -10.12 0.58 18.94
CA ALA A 70 -11.34 1.35 19.18
C ALA A 70 -12.56 0.51 18.76
N GLU A 71 -13.39 0.12 19.69
CA GLU A 71 -14.54 -0.76 19.49
C GLU A 71 -15.82 0.03 19.26
N SER A 72 -16.00 1.14 20.00
CA SER A 72 -17.16 2.03 19.86
C SER A 72 -16.83 3.46 20.28
N LEU A 73 -17.69 4.40 19.88
CA LEU A 73 -17.65 5.77 20.34
C LEU A 73 -18.54 5.94 21.58
N ILE A 74 -18.10 6.77 22.51
CA ILE A 74 -18.90 7.17 23.67
C ILE A 74 -19.59 8.49 23.32
N THR A 75 -20.93 8.52 23.38
CA THR A 75 -21.73 9.69 23.04
C THR A 75 -22.58 10.14 24.22
N THR A 76 -22.87 11.43 24.30
CA THR A 76 -23.88 11.98 25.23
C THR A 76 -25.28 11.67 24.70
N GLU A 77 -26.30 11.93 25.53
CA GLU A 77 -27.72 11.84 25.12
C GLU A 77 -28.06 12.78 23.95
N GLN A 78 -27.30 13.86 23.78
CA GLN A 78 -27.42 14.79 22.65
C GLN A 78 -26.66 14.36 21.39
N GLY A 79 -26.03 13.16 21.40
CA GLY A 79 -25.27 12.63 20.27
C GLY A 79 -23.87 13.21 20.09
N LEU A 80 -23.32 13.94 21.07
CA LEU A 80 -21.95 14.44 21.01
C LEU A 80 -20.95 13.36 21.38
N VAL A 81 -19.93 13.15 20.57
CA VAL A 81 -18.83 12.21 20.85
C VAL A 81 -17.95 12.81 21.94
N VAL A 82 -17.77 12.09 23.03
CA VAL A 82 -17.00 12.50 24.21
C VAL A 82 -15.88 11.51 24.57
N GLY A 83 -15.69 10.47 23.77
CA GLY A 83 -14.66 9.47 24.00
C GLY A 83 -14.82 8.23 23.13
N ALA A 84 -14.09 7.19 23.47
CA ALA A 84 -14.17 5.90 22.81
C ALA A 84 -13.96 4.77 23.83
N THR A 85 -14.62 3.64 23.59
CA THR A 85 -14.35 2.38 24.28
C THR A 85 -13.25 1.66 23.49
N LEU A 86 -12.15 1.35 24.16
CA LEU A 86 -10.98 0.66 23.62
C LEU A 86 -10.96 -0.78 24.16
N LYS A 87 -10.70 -1.73 23.30
CA LYS A 87 -10.55 -3.14 23.65
C LYS A 87 -9.08 -3.54 23.55
N ASP A 88 -8.59 -4.17 24.60
CA ASP A 88 -7.27 -4.81 24.59
C ASP A 88 -7.29 -6.02 23.67
N THR A 89 -6.44 -6.02 22.65
CA THR A 89 -6.26 -7.12 21.70
C THR A 89 -4.92 -7.81 21.87
N SER A 90 -4.22 -7.54 22.98
CA SER A 90 -2.96 -8.21 23.28
C SER A 90 -3.17 -9.72 23.52
N PRO A 91 -2.19 -10.56 23.17
CA PRO A 91 -2.31 -12.02 23.32
C PRO A 91 -2.60 -12.48 24.75
N GLN A 92 -2.18 -11.68 25.76
CA GLN A 92 -2.28 -12.03 27.17
C GLN A 92 -3.57 -11.51 27.84
N HIS A 93 -4.21 -10.46 27.32
CA HIS A 93 -5.27 -9.72 28.03
C HIS A 93 -6.48 -9.34 27.16
N SER A 94 -6.76 -10.09 26.12
CA SER A 94 -7.75 -9.80 25.08
C SER A 94 -9.22 -9.59 25.51
N THR A 95 -9.50 -9.57 26.82
CA THR A 95 -10.87 -9.41 27.37
C THR A 95 -11.12 -8.06 28.02
N HIS A 96 -10.09 -7.24 28.23
CA HIS A 96 -10.25 -5.97 28.92
C HIS A 96 -10.72 -4.87 27.96
N THR A 97 -11.63 -4.06 28.45
CA THR A 97 -12.08 -2.83 27.77
C THR A 97 -11.84 -1.62 28.66
N TYR A 98 -11.57 -0.49 28.04
CA TYR A 98 -11.27 0.77 28.71
C TYR A 98 -12.09 1.87 28.07
N ASP A 99 -12.79 2.66 28.86
CA ASP A 99 -13.47 3.87 28.42
C ASP A 99 -12.53 5.06 28.56
N VAL A 100 -12.20 5.70 27.44
CA VAL A 100 -11.34 6.87 27.40
C VAL A 100 -12.15 8.09 26.99
N GLN A 101 -12.15 9.11 27.85
CA GLN A 101 -12.81 10.39 27.55
C GLN A 101 -11.86 11.32 26.83
N ALA A 102 -12.39 12.06 25.87
CA ALA A 102 -11.65 13.04 25.09
C ALA A 102 -12.54 14.19 24.66
N LYS A 103 -11.95 15.39 24.55
CA LYS A 103 -12.66 16.56 24.00
C LYS A 103 -12.94 16.44 22.51
N VAL A 104 -12.09 15.71 21.79
CA VAL A 104 -12.19 15.43 20.35
C VAL A 104 -11.70 14.02 20.10
N VAL A 105 -12.42 13.28 19.27
CA VAL A 105 -12.00 11.98 18.75
C VAL A 105 -11.75 12.11 17.25
N VAL A 106 -10.54 11.76 16.81
CA VAL A 106 -10.14 11.77 15.39
C VAL A 106 -10.14 10.35 14.87
N SER A 107 -10.99 10.06 13.90
CA SER A 107 -10.99 8.77 13.18
C SER A 107 -9.98 8.83 12.03
N ALA A 108 -8.81 8.21 12.21
CA ALA A 108 -7.77 8.08 11.20
C ALA A 108 -7.55 6.58 10.86
N THR A 109 -8.64 5.84 10.72
CA THR A 109 -8.67 4.38 10.65
C THR A 109 -8.55 3.82 9.21
N GLY A 110 -8.09 4.64 8.25
CA GLY A 110 -7.82 4.21 6.88
C GLY A 110 -9.03 3.54 6.23
N ALA A 111 -8.86 2.35 5.70
CA ALA A 111 -9.91 1.61 5.03
C ALA A 111 -11.10 1.22 5.93
N TRP A 112 -10.93 1.27 7.27
CA TRP A 112 -11.99 1.02 8.27
C TRP A 112 -12.78 2.28 8.69
N ALA A 113 -12.52 3.44 8.09
CA ALA A 113 -13.16 4.69 8.48
C ALA A 113 -14.70 4.63 8.42
N ASP A 114 -15.26 3.93 7.44
CA ASP A 114 -16.71 3.75 7.33
C ASP A 114 -17.30 2.91 8.48
N THR A 115 -16.55 2.03 9.10
CA THR A 115 -17.01 1.23 10.25
C THR A 115 -17.33 2.12 11.44
N LEU A 116 -16.43 3.02 11.84
CA LEU A 116 -16.68 3.98 12.92
C LEU A 116 -17.75 5.00 12.56
N ARG A 117 -17.79 5.47 11.32
CA ARG A 117 -18.83 6.40 10.83
C ARG A 117 -20.22 5.76 10.88
N MET A 118 -20.34 4.50 10.50
CA MET A 118 -21.61 3.76 10.62
C MET A 118 -22.06 3.65 12.07
N GLN A 119 -21.16 3.32 12.99
CA GLN A 119 -21.46 3.26 14.43
C GLN A 119 -21.92 4.63 14.96
N ALA A 120 -21.22 5.71 14.63
CA ALA A 120 -21.59 7.06 15.02
C ALA A 120 -22.97 7.47 14.48
N SER A 121 -23.29 7.12 13.21
CA SER A 121 -24.58 7.45 12.61
C SER A 121 -25.75 6.69 13.25
N GLN A 122 -25.54 5.44 13.65
CA GLN A 122 -26.56 4.66 14.37
C GLN A 122 -26.91 5.27 15.74
N GLN A 123 -25.90 5.82 16.43
CA GLN A 123 -26.08 6.47 17.73
C GLN A 123 -26.75 7.84 17.63
N THR A 124 -26.65 8.51 16.48
CA THR A 124 -27.18 9.88 16.27
C THR A 124 -28.40 9.93 15.35
N GLU A 125 -28.97 8.77 14.96
CA GLU A 125 -30.08 8.64 14.01
C GLU A 125 -29.81 9.31 12.64
N GLN A 126 -28.54 9.53 12.30
CA GLN A 126 -28.15 10.11 11.01
C GLN A 126 -28.09 9.03 9.92
N THR A 127 -28.43 9.43 8.69
CA THR A 127 -28.31 8.52 7.55
C THR A 127 -26.83 8.24 7.22
N PHE A 128 -26.42 6.99 7.27
CA PHE A 128 -25.09 6.56 6.86
C PHE A 128 -25.03 6.30 5.36
N HIS A 129 -24.04 6.89 4.72
CA HIS A 129 -23.67 6.58 3.35
C HIS A 129 -22.22 6.10 3.30
N LYS A 130 -22.00 4.92 2.73
CA LYS A 130 -20.65 4.38 2.53
C LYS A 130 -19.86 5.30 1.59
N GLN A 131 -18.64 5.67 1.98
CA GLN A 131 -17.76 6.56 1.22
C GLN A 131 -16.45 5.88 0.81
N ILE A 132 -16.07 4.80 1.49
CA ILE A 132 -14.85 4.06 1.21
C ILE A 132 -15.15 2.88 0.30
N ARG A 133 -14.40 2.78 -0.78
CA ARG A 133 -14.32 1.58 -1.64
C ARG A 133 -12.95 0.95 -1.42
N PRO A 134 -12.83 -0.06 -0.56
CA PRO A 134 -11.55 -0.67 -0.27
C PRO A 134 -10.93 -1.30 -1.53
N SER A 135 -9.66 -1.00 -1.77
CA SER A 135 -8.86 -1.59 -2.85
C SER A 135 -7.63 -2.27 -2.25
N ARG A 136 -7.37 -3.51 -2.67
CA ARG A 136 -6.21 -4.27 -2.24
C ARG A 136 -5.09 -4.20 -3.26
N GLY A 137 -3.88 -3.89 -2.77
CA GLY A 137 -2.65 -3.96 -3.52
C GLY A 137 -1.71 -4.98 -2.90
N SER A 138 -1.13 -5.85 -3.72
CA SER A 138 -0.23 -6.93 -3.30
C SER A 138 1.12 -6.83 -3.98
N HIS A 139 2.16 -7.27 -3.28
CA HIS A 139 3.54 -7.25 -3.76
C HIS A 139 4.20 -8.60 -3.54
N LEU A 140 5.15 -8.91 -4.41
CA LEU A 140 6.05 -10.06 -4.29
C LEU A 140 7.48 -9.56 -4.15
N VAL A 141 8.28 -10.33 -3.43
CA VAL A 141 9.73 -10.12 -3.29
C VAL A 141 10.45 -11.32 -3.85
N VAL A 142 11.42 -11.07 -4.72
CA VAL A 142 12.32 -12.09 -5.28
C VAL A 142 13.78 -11.70 -5.02
N SER A 143 14.70 -12.66 -5.14
CA SER A 143 16.13 -12.36 -5.04
C SER A 143 16.58 -11.46 -6.20
N GLN A 144 17.48 -10.51 -5.90
CA GLN A 144 18.14 -9.70 -6.93
C GLN A 144 18.98 -10.57 -7.89
N GLU A 145 19.43 -11.74 -7.47
CA GLU A 145 20.14 -12.68 -8.35
C GLU A 145 19.22 -13.26 -9.42
N ARG A 146 17.93 -13.45 -9.11
CA ARG A 146 16.92 -13.95 -10.06
C ARG A 146 16.42 -12.87 -10.99
N LEU A 147 16.32 -11.63 -10.51
CA LEU A 147 15.91 -10.47 -11.29
C LEU A 147 16.79 -9.27 -10.94
N PRO A 148 17.99 -9.18 -11.54
CA PRO A 148 18.93 -8.09 -11.25
C PRO A 148 18.48 -6.78 -11.89
N LEU A 149 18.13 -5.81 -11.07
CA LEU A 149 17.71 -4.49 -11.52
C LEU A 149 18.59 -3.39 -10.92
N ASN A 150 18.94 -2.39 -11.74
CA ASN A 150 19.68 -1.20 -11.33
C ASN A 150 18.78 0.03 -11.18
N GLN A 151 17.52 -0.08 -11.60
CA GLN A 151 16.54 1.01 -11.59
C GLN A 151 15.12 0.43 -11.49
N ALA A 152 14.16 1.29 -11.18
CA ALA A 152 12.75 0.93 -11.21
C ALA A 152 12.20 0.97 -12.64
N TYR A 153 11.28 0.07 -12.94
CA TYR A 153 10.51 0.05 -14.17
C TYR A 153 9.02 0.14 -13.86
N THR A 154 8.33 0.98 -14.63
CA THR A 154 6.87 1.02 -14.68
C THR A 154 6.41 0.63 -16.06
N PHE A 155 5.57 -0.38 -16.15
CA PHE A 155 5.06 -0.93 -17.41
C PHE A 155 3.60 -1.37 -17.26
N LEU A 156 2.97 -1.70 -18.37
CA LEU A 156 1.57 -2.09 -18.36
C LEU A 156 1.43 -3.60 -18.39
N HIS A 157 0.58 -4.13 -17.53
CA HIS A 157 0.24 -5.55 -17.53
C HIS A 157 -0.28 -5.99 -18.92
N PRO A 158 0.15 -7.14 -19.45
CA PRO A 158 -0.18 -7.55 -20.83
C PRO A 158 -1.68 -7.69 -21.10
N VAL A 159 -2.46 -8.08 -20.09
CA VAL A 159 -3.89 -8.37 -20.24
C VAL A 159 -4.75 -7.12 -20.05
N ASP A 160 -4.70 -6.50 -18.88
CA ASP A 160 -5.64 -5.43 -18.48
C ASP A 160 -5.05 -4.00 -18.55
N LYS A 161 -3.78 -3.88 -18.93
CA LYS A 161 -3.06 -2.62 -19.11
C LYS A 161 -2.94 -1.77 -17.83
N ARG A 162 -3.09 -2.35 -16.66
CA ARG A 162 -2.79 -1.66 -15.40
C ARG A 162 -1.28 -1.51 -15.22
N ALA A 163 -0.88 -0.44 -14.56
CA ALA A 163 0.53 -0.17 -14.28
C ALA A 163 1.07 -1.15 -13.22
N ILE A 164 2.21 -1.77 -13.55
CA ILE A 164 3.00 -2.60 -12.65
C ILE A 164 4.35 -1.94 -12.45
N PHE A 165 4.86 -2.02 -11.22
CA PHE A 165 6.18 -1.55 -10.86
C PHE A 165 7.07 -2.73 -10.53
N VAL A 166 8.31 -2.67 -10.96
CA VAL A 166 9.37 -3.58 -10.57
C VAL A 166 10.58 -2.74 -10.19
N PHE A 167 11.09 -2.91 -8.98
CA PHE A 167 12.17 -2.05 -8.49
C PHE A 167 13.11 -2.76 -7.52
N PRO A 168 14.41 -2.35 -7.47
CA PRO A 168 15.37 -2.89 -6.52
C PRO A 168 15.09 -2.36 -5.11
N TRP A 169 15.25 -3.23 -4.11
CA TRP A 169 15.11 -2.90 -2.69
C TRP A 169 16.03 -3.79 -1.85
N GLU A 170 17.05 -3.23 -1.21
CA GLU A 170 17.95 -3.92 -0.26
C GLU A 170 18.41 -5.32 -0.71
N ASN A 171 19.02 -5.43 -1.88
CA ASN A 171 19.46 -6.67 -2.51
C ASN A 171 18.31 -7.65 -2.85
N ARG A 172 17.12 -7.14 -3.01
CA ARG A 172 15.93 -7.84 -3.50
C ARG A 172 15.31 -7.06 -4.64
N THR A 173 14.41 -7.70 -5.34
CA THR A 173 13.54 -7.04 -6.32
C THR A 173 12.10 -7.19 -5.90
N VAL A 174 11.38 -6.07 -5.85
CA VAL A 174 9.97 -5.99 -5.50
C VAL A 174 9.15 -5.88 -6.77
N LEU A 175 8.09 -6.70 -6.87
CA LEU A 175 7.13 -6.73 -7.96
C LEU A 175 5.76 -6.28 -7.41
N GLY A 176 5.12 -5.32 -7.98
CA GLY A 176 3.80 -4.85 -7.56
C GLY A 176 3.35 -3.62 -8.32
N THR A 177 2.12 -3.27 -8.22
CA THR A 177 1.13 -3.80 -7.30
C THR A 177 -0.09 -4.30 -8.07
N THR A 178 -0.85 -5.20 -7.47
CA THR A 178 -2.23 -5.45 -7.91
C THR A 178 -3.13 -4.28 -7.50
N ASP A 179 -4.34 -4.20 -8.08
CA ASP A 179 -5.37 -3.23 -7.71
C ASP A 179 -6.74 -3.88 -7.87
N LEU A 180 -7.21 -4.47 -6.81
CA LEU A 180 -8.45 -5.25 -6.78
C LEU A 180 -9.42 -4.68 -5.76
N ASP A 181 -10.71 -4.63 -6.11
CA ASP A 181 -11.73 -4.36 -5.11
C ASP A 181 -11.63 -5.39 -3.98
N HIS A 182 -11.65 -4.89 -2.75
CA HIS A 182 -11.63 -5.74 -1.57
C HIS A 182 -13.06 -5.89 -1.02
N PRO A 183 -13.46 -7.10 -0.61
CA PRO A 183 -14.73 -7.28 0.11
C PRO A 183 -14.74 -6.42 1.39
N PRO A 184 -15.90 -6.26 2.04
CA PRO A 184 -15.97 -5.54 3.32
C PRO A 184 -14.89 -6.05 4.27
N LEU A 185 -14.19 -5.11 4.90
CA LEU A 185 -13.13 -5.42 5.85
C LEU A 185 -13.74 -6.05 7.10
N ASP A 186 -13.26 -7.21 7.43
CA ASP A 186 -13.47 -7.90 8.69
C ASP A 186 -12.18 -7.86 9.53
N ASP A 187 -12.14 -8.61 10.60
CA ASP A 187 -10.95 -8.70 11.46
C ASP A 187 -9.89 -9.69 10.93
N THR A 188 -10.04 -10.20 9.69
CA THR A 188 -9.07 -11.11 9.09
C THR A 188 -7.88 -10.35 8.50
N GLU A 189 -6.71 -10.96 8.60
CA GLU A 189 -5.49 -10.41 8.01
C GLU A 189 -5.58 -10.41 6.49
N VAL A 190 -5.23 -9.28 5.88
CA VAL A 190 -5.24 -9.13 4.43
C VAL A 190 -4.03 -9.84 3.83
N GLY A 191 -4.28 -10.93 3.12
CA GLY A 191 -3.25 -11.71 2.42
C GLY A 191 -3.33 -11.61 0.90
N ILE A 192 -2.23 -11.91 0.22
CA ILE A 192 -2.18 -12.07 -1.22
C ILE A 192 -2.87 -13.38 -1.64
N THR A 193 -3.58 -13.36 -2.75
CA THR A 193 -4.18 -14.56 -3.34
C THR A 193 -3.26 -15.22 -4.37
N ASN A 194 -3.46 -16.50 -4.63
CA ASN A 194 -2.74 -17.22 -5.68
C ASN A 194 -2.91 -16.57 -7.07
N ALA A 195 -4.08 -16.02 -7.35
CA ALA A 195 -4.35 -15.33 -8.61
C ALA A 195 -3.53 -14.03 -8.74
N GLU A 196 -3.33 -13.30 -7.65
CA GLU A 196 -2.48 -12.11 -7.64
C GLU A 196 -1.00 -12.45 -7.79
N VAL A 197 -0.55 -13.57 -7.22
CA VAL A 197 0.81 -14.08 -7.45
C VAL A 197 1.02 -14.34 -8.94
N ASP A 198 0.14 -15.11 -9.57
CA ASP A 198 0.23 -15.43 -10.99
C ASP A 198 0.15 -14.18 -11.89
N TYR A 199 -0.69 -13.23 -11.51
CA TYR A 199 -0.83 -11.96 -12.21
C TYR A 199 0.49 -11.18 -12.23
N LEU A 200 1.15 -11.01 -11.10
CA LEU A 200 2.41 -10.29 -10.98
C LEU A 200 3.57 -11.03 -11.69
N LEU A 201 3.63 -12.35 -11.56
CA LEU A 201 4.63 -13.18 -12.25
C LEU A 201 4.44 -13.12 -13.78
N THR A 202 3.20 -13.19 -14.26
CA THR A 202 2.89 -13.08 -15.69
C THR A 202 3.36 -11.73 -16.25
N ALA A 203 3.07 -10.64 -15.55
CA ALA A 203 3.48 -9.29 -15.97
C ALA A 203 5.01 -9.16 -16.01
N THR A 204 5.71 -9.68 -15.02
CA THR A 204 7.18 -9.63 -14.94
C THR A 204 7.83 -10.45 -16.03
N ASN A 205 7.41 -11.70 -16.24
CA ASN A 205 7.93 -12.56 -17.29
C ASN A 205 7.57 -12.08 -18.71
N ASP A 206 6.52 -11.26 -18.83
CA ASP A 206 6.17 -10.61 -20.10
C ASP A 206 7.10 -9.43 -20.43
N LEU A 207 7.66 -8.76 -19.43
CA LEU A 207 8.57 -7.63 -19.61
C LEU A 207 10.00 -8.07 -19.92
N PHE A 208 10.51 -9.10 -19.25
CA PHE A 208 11.90 -9.54 -19.32
C PHE A 208 12.04 -10.80 -20.17
N ASP A 209 12.98 -10.80 -21.15
CA ASP A 209 13.11 -11.88 -22.14
C ASP A 209 13.76 -13.14 -21.57
N ASP A 210 14.82 -12.97 -20.78
CA ASP A 210 15.67 -14.09 -20.31
C ASP A 210 15.35 -14.48 -18.85
N VAL A 211 14.17 -14.09 -18.35
CA VAL A 211 13.78 -14.29 -16.96
C VAL A 211 12.51 -15.13 -16.91
N ASP A 212 12.58 -16.26 -16.23
CA ASP A 212 11.44 -17.12 -15.92
C ASP A 212 11.30 -17.18 -14.39
N ILE A 213 10.61 -16.18 -13.83
CA ILE A 213 10.30 -16.12 -12.41
C ILE A 213 9.06 -16.96 -12.15
N SER A 214 9.17 -17.86 -11.20
CA SER A 214 8.11 -18.75 -10.76
C SER A 214 7.75 -18.51 -9.29
N ARG A 215 6.68 -19.14 -8.82
CA ARG A 215 6.30 -19.10 -7.40
C ARG A 215 7.41 -19.57 -6.45
N LYS A 216 8.33 -20.44 -6.91
CA LYS A 216 9.45 -20.96 -6.12
C LYS A 216 10.52 -19.91 -5.86
N ASP A 217 10.58 -18.88 -6.70
CA ASP A 217 11.53 -17.77 -6.58
C ASP A 217 11.02 -16.66 -5.62
N VAL A 218 9.75 -16.73 -5.20
CA VAL A 218 9.15 -15.77 -4.28
C VAL A 218 9.65 -16.02 -2.86
N ILE A 219 10.35 -15.04 -2.31
CA ILE A 219 10.91 -15.08 -0.95
C ILE A 219 9.87 -14.63 0.07
N SER A 220 9.10 -13.60 -0.27
CA SER A 220 8.12 -12.99 0.61
C SER A 220 7.02 -12.31 -0.21
N SER A 221 5.91 -12.05 0.43
CA SER A 221 4.80 -11.27 -0.14
C SER A 221 4.12 -10.47 0.95
N TRP A 222 3.48 -9.37 0.55
CA TRP A 222 2.56 -8.63 1.42
C TRP A 222 1.40 -8.06 0.62
N ALA A 223 0.32 -7.79 1.32
CA ALA A 223 -0.85 -7.11 0.77
C ALA A 223 -1.34 -6.05 1.76
N GLY A 224 -1.91 -4.98 1.22
CA GLY A 224 -2.52 -3.91 1.99
C GLY A 224 -3.82 -3.45 1.36
N VAL A 225 -4.73 -2.92 2.17
CA VAL A 225 -5.98 -2.31 1.71
C VAL A 225 -5.93 -0.81 1.91
N ARG A 226 -6.31 -0.09 0.88
CA ARG A 226 -6.41 1.36 0.85
C ARG A 226 -7.80 1.82 0.47
#